data_5fb09cf21a50157e1f1838043fc1dedc
#
_entry.id   5fb09cf21a50157e1f1838043fc1dedc
#
_cell.length_a   1.000
_cell.length_b   1.000
_cell.length_c   1.000
_cell.angle_alpha   90.00
_cell.angle_beta   90.00
_cell.angle_gamma   90.00
#
_symmetry.space_group_name_H-M   'P 1'
#
loop_
_entity.id
_entity.type
_entity.pdbx_description
1 polymer ?
#
loop_
_entity_poly.entity_id
_entity_poly.type
_entity_poly.pdbx_seq_one_letter_code
_entity_poly.pdbx_strand_id
1 'polypeptide(L)'
;MSIVKNAGAFNALIQIVREILTEDSDGFKHTESVVVLSAYASVKTTKGFTLIANGSDFEKATTNFTIRYPQTVTITRDDVILFKGKRYEIQYINNVDEANVVLELQAKEVTH
;
A
#
# COMPACT_ATOMS: atom_id res chain seq x y z
N MET A 1 24.53 -10.31 5.45
CA MET A 1 24.25 -9.15 4.68
C MET A 1 22.83 -9.09 4.21
N SER A 2 22.02 -8.52 5.02
CA SER A 2 20.59 -8.45 4.71
C SER A 2 20.31 -7.56 3.50
N ILE A 3 21.17 -6.61 3.22
CA ILE A 3 20.94 -5.70 2.11
C ILE A 3 20.87 -6.44 0.78
N VAL A 4 21.75 -7.41 0.60
CA VAL A 4 21.74 -8.18 -0.64
C VAL A 4 20.46 -8.96 -0.79
N LYS A 5 20.00 -9.56 0.29
CA LYS A 5 18.73 -10.31 0.27
C LYS A 5 17.57 -9.37 0.00
N ASN A 6 17.58 -8.20 0.61
CA ASN A 6 16.49 -7.26 0.42
C ASN A 6 16.42 -6.76 -1.01
N ALA A 7 17.57 -6.57 -1.64
CA ALA A 7 17.56 -6.14 -3.02
C ALA A 7 16.89 -7.15 -3.92
N GLY A 8 17.11 -8.46 -3.65
CA GLY A 8 16.47 -9.50 -4.41
C GLY A 8 14.99 -9.64 -4.13
N ALA A 9 14.54 -9.16 -2.97
CA ALA A 9 13.14 -9.27 -2.58
C ALA A 9 12.27 -8.17 -3.17
N PHE A 10 12.86 -7.12 -3.72
CA PHE A 10 12.10 -6.01 -4.30
C PHE A 10 11.82 -6.34 -5.77
N ASN A 11 10.99 -7.34 -5.99
CA ASN A 11 10.75 -7.84 -7.34
C ASN A 11 9.29 -7.83 -7.75
N ALA A 12 8.40 -7.33 -6.92
CA ALA A 12 6.98 -7.28 -7.21
C ALA A 12 6.61 -5.86 -7.61
N LEU A 13 6.11 -5.70 -8.82
CA LEU A 13 5.72 -4.37 -9.29
C LEU A 13 4.36 -4.00 -8.74
N ILE A 14 4.29 -2.87 -8.07
CA ILE A 14 3.04 -2.33 -7.56
C ILE A 14 2.82 -0.94 -8.12
N GLN A 15 1.57 -0.51 -8.09
CA GLN A 15 1.21 0.86 -8.43
C GLN A 15 0.49 1.46 -7.24
N ILE A 16 0.80 2.71 -6.93
CA ILE A 16 0.11 3.44 -5.90
C ILE A 16 -0.72 4.49 -6.59
N VAL A 17 -2.02 4.46 -6.33
CA VAL A 17 -2.97 5.35 -7.00
C VAL A 17 -3.65 6.22 -5.98
N ARG A 18 -3.99 7.41 -6.42
CA ARG A 18 -4.66 8.39 -5.60
C ARG A 18 -5.92 8.81 -6.32
N GLU A 19 -7.01 8.88 -5.58
CA GLU A 19 -8.25 9.37 -6.13
C GLU A 19 -8.32 10.87 -5.92
N ILE A 20 -8.56 11.59 -7.00
CA ILE A 20 -8.71 13.03 -6.94
C ILE A 20 -10.08 13.40 -7.46
N LEU A 21 -10.62 14.45 -6.91
CA LEU A 21 -11.91 14.97 -7.34
C LEU A 21 -11.68 15.98 -8.44
N THR A 22 -12.26 15.74 -9.59
CA THR A 22 -12.15 16.66 -10.72
C THR A 22 -13.52 17.17 -11.10
N GLU A 23 -13.54 18.29 -11.79
CA GLU A 23 -14.77 18.90 -12.26
C GLU A 23 -14.67 19.06 -13.76
N ASP A 24 -15.68 18.57 -14.49
CA ASP A 24 -15.65 18.67 -15.93
C ASP A 24 -16.17 20.04 -16.38
N SER A 25 -16.23 20.24 -17.70
CA SER A 25 -16.61 21.53 -18.24
C SER A 25 -18.07 21.91 -17.95
N ASP A 26 -18.88 20.91 -17.60
CA ASP A 26 -20.29 21.15 -17.28
C ASP A 26 -20.51 21.35 -15.79
N GLY A 27 -19.44 21.33 -15.01
CA GLY A 27 -19.55 21.55 -13.58
C GLY A 27 -19.81 20.31 -12.76
N PHE A 28 -19.87 19.14 -13.41
CA PHE A 28 -20.08 17.89 -12.69
C PHE A 28 -18.78 17.41 -12.09
N LYS A 29 -18.82 17.00 -10.84
CA LYS A 29 -17.67 16.48 -10.15
C LYS A 29 -17.61 14.98 -10.27
N HIS A 30 -16.43 14.45 -10.46
CA HIS A 30 -16.22 13.02 -10.50
C HIS A 30 -14.84 12.69 -9.96
N THR A 31 -14.66 11.43 -9.61
CA THR A 31 -13.41 10.97 -9.02
C THR A 31 -12.59 10.30 -10.10
N GLU A 32 -11.32 10.66 -10.19
CA GLU A 32 -10.38 10.02 -11.10
C GLU A 32 -9.26 9.39 -10.29
N SER A 33 -8.81 8.22 -10.76
CA SER A 33 -7.67 7.55 -10.15
C SER A 33 -6.43 7.90 -10.93
N VAL A 34 -5.42 8.37 -10.21
CA VAL A 34 -4.15 8.77 -10.81
C VAL A 34 -3.05 7.93 -10.20
N VAL A 35 -2.19 7.36 -11.05
CA VAL A 35 -1.03 6.63 -10.57
C VAL A 35 0.00 7.65 -10.12
N VAL A 36 0.28 7.67 -8.82
CA VAL A 36 1.26 8.61 -8.28
C VAL A 36 2.63 8.00 -8.17
N LEU A 37 2.73 6.67 -8.17
CA LEU A 37 4.01 5.99 -8.07
C LEU A 37 3.88 4.57 -8.59
N SER A 38 4.86 4.14 -9.38
CA SER A 38 5.04 2.74 -9.71
C SER A 38 6.38 2.32 -9.14
N ALA A 39 6.41 1.24 -8.41
CA ALA A 39 7.62 0.84 -7.73
C ALA A 39 7.68 -0.67 -7.58
N TYR A 40 8.89 -1.17 -7.43
CA TYR A 40 9.08 -2.57 -7.08
C TYR A 40 9.09 -2.70 -5.58
N ALA A 41 8.40 -3.71 -5.09
CA ALA A 41 8.21 -3.91 -3.66
C ALA A 41 8.55 -5.32 -3.26
N SER A 42 8.88 -5.46 -1.99
CA SER A 42 8.90 -6.75 -1.33
C SER A 42 7.51 -6.93 -0.73
N VAL A 43 6.85 -8.04 -1.04
CA VAL A 43 5.47 -8.26 -0.62
C VAL A 43 5.45 -9.44 0.34
N LYS A 44 4.84 -9.22 1.49
CA LYS A 44 4.72 -10.27 2.48
C LYS A 44 3.32 -10.23 3.08
N THR A 45 2.60 -11.32 2.95
CA THR A 45 1.26 -11.43 3.49
C THR A 45 1.31 -12.25 4.76
N THR A 46 0.74 -11.70 5.83
CA THR A 46 0.66 -12.37 7.10
C THR A 46 -0.80 -12.58 7.43
N LYS A 47 -1.18 -13.81 7.67
CA LYS A 47 -2.51 -14.14 8.15
C LYS A 47 -2.48 -14.29 9.64
N GLY A 48 -3.47 -13.73 10.27
CA GLY A 48 -3.56 -13.82 11.72
C GLY A 48 -5.00 -13.87 12.14
N PHE A 49 -5.21 -14.26 13.37
CA PHE A 49 -6.53 -14.27 13.95
C PHE A 49 -6.59 -13.19 15.00
N THR A 50 -7.67 -12.45 15.00
CA THR A 50 -7.92 -11.46 16.01
C THR A 50 -9.09 -11.94 16.86
N LEU A 51 -8.86 -12.06 18.14
CA LEU A 51 -9.92 -12.39 19.07
C LEU A 51 -10.63 -11.09 19.44
N ILE A 52 -11.89 -11.03 19.14
CA ILE A 52 -12.66 -9.84 19.38
C ILE A 52 -13.31 -9.93 20.76
N ALA A 53 -13.48 -8.80 21.40
CA ALA A 53 -13.99 -8.74 22.77
C ALA A 53 -15.33 -9.43 22.94
N ASN A 54 -16.14 -9.49 21.90
CA ASN A 54 -17.42 -10.18 21.98
C ASN A 54 -17.32 -11.68 21.76
N GLY A 55 -16.12 -12.21 21.70
CA GLY A 55 -15.92 -13.65 21.55
C GLY A 55 -15.86 -14.14 20.12
N SER A 56 -15.96 -13.27 19.17
CA SER A 56 -15.85 -13.67 17.76
C SER A 56 -14.41 -13.70 17.31
N ASP A 57 -14.07 -14.76 16.59
CA ASP A 57 -12.75 -14.84 15.95
C ASP A 57 -12.91 -14.60 14.48
N PHE A 58 -11.98 -13.88 13.89
CA PHE A 58 -11.95 -13.82 12.45
C PHE A 58 -10.53 -13.73 11.96
N GLU A 59 -10.33 -14.28 10.77
CA GLU A 59 -9.04 -14.24 10.14
C GLU A 59 -8.83 -12.89 9.52
N LYS A 60 -7.67 -12.31 9.80
CA LYS A 60 -7.32 -11.02 9.27
C LYS A 60 -6.01 -11.15 8.54
N ALA A 61 -6.03 -10.80 7.27
CA ALA A 61 -4.83 -10.85 6.46
C ALA A 61 -4.31 -9.43 6.26
N THR A 62 -3.04 -9.25 6.53
CA THR A 62 -2.37 -7.99 6.31
C THR A 62 -1.23 -8.22 5.33
N THR A 63 -1.15 -7.39 4.32
CA THR A 63 -0.07 -7.47 3.36
C THR A 63 0.85 -6.29 3.58
N ASN A 64 2.12 -6.60 3.73
CA ASN A 64 3.14 -5.58 3.95
C ASN A 64 3.93 -5.40 2.66
N PHE A 65 3.87 -4.18 2.13
CA PHE A 65 4.62 -3.83 0.93
C PHE A 65 5.78 -2.95 1.36
N THR A 66 6.99 -3.41 1.06
CA THR A 66 8.18 -2.64 1.39
C THR A 66 8.77 -2.11 0.10
N ILE A 67 8.92 -0.79 0.02
CA ILE A 67 9.47 -0.14 -1.16
C ILE A 67 10.62 0.76 -0.73
N ARG A 68 11.41 1.17 -1.71
CA ARG A 68 12.41 2.19 -1.45
C ARG A 68 11.71 3.51 -1.18
N TYR A 69 12.27 4.30 -0.31
CA TYR A 69 11.66 5.56 0.06
C TYR A 69 11.52 6.44 -1.18
N PRO A 70 10.30 6.87 -1.52
CA PRO A 70 10.11 7.66 -2.74
C PRO A 70 10.63 9.08 -2.56
N GLN A 71 11.28 9.58 -3.60
CA GLN A 71 11.91 10.89 -3.55
C GLN A 71 11.03 11.99 -4.12
N THR A 72 10.06 11.63 -4.94
CA THR A 72 9.30 12.62 -5.70
C THR A 72 7.85 12.74 -5.27
N VAL A 73 7.37 11.84 -4.42
CA VAL A 73 5.97 11.82 -4.03
C VAL A 73 5.87 11.40 -2.56
N THR A 74 4.87 11.93 -1.88
CA THR A 74 4.57 11.52 -0.52
C THR A 74 3.35 10.62 -0.55
N ILE A 75 3.49 9.42 -0.01
CA ILE A 75 2.41 8.45 0.04
C ILE A 75 1.61 8.68 1.31
N THR A 76 0.30 8.67 1.19
CA THR A 76 -0.59 8.87 2.33
C THR A 76 -1.50 7.66 2.52
N ARG A 77 -2.16 7.60 3.65
CA ARG A 77 -3.09 6.50 3.92
C ARG A 77 -4.35 6.56 3.06
N ASP A 78 -4.56 7.66 2.38
CA ASP A 78 -5.68 7.76 1.44
C ASP A 78 -5.34 7.14 0.10
N ASP A 79 -4.09 6.81 -0.12
CA ASP A 79 -3.67 6.17 -1.36
C ASP A 79 -3.96 4.68 -1.31
N VAL A 80 -4.05 4.08 -2.48
CA VAL A 80 -4.40 2.68 -2.64
C VAL A 80 -3.30 2.00 -3.43
N ILE A 81 -3.00 0.76 -3.05
CA ILE A 81 -1.99 -0.04 -3.75
C ILE A 81 -2.71 -1.00 -4.69
N LEU A 82 -2.27 -1.04 -5.94
CA LEU A 82 -2.74 -2.03 -6.90
C LEU A 82 -1.62 -3.04 -7.14
N PHE A 83 -1.93 -4.29 -6.92
CA PHE A 83 -0.96 -5.36 -7.06
C PHE A 83 -1.67 -6.60 -7.59
N LYS A 84 -1.23 -7.08 -8.75
CA LYS A 84 -1.77 -8.29 -9.39
C LYS A 84 -3.29 -8.25 -9.53
N GLY A 85 -3.79 -7.08 -9.91
CA GLY A 85 -5.22 -6.92 -10.10
C GLY A 85 -6.03 -6.79 -8.84
N LYS A 86 -5.38 -6.75 -7.69
CA LYS A 86 -6.04 -6.58 -6.41
C LYS A 86 -5.80 -5.19 -5.87
N ARG A 87 -6.73 -4.73 -5.06
CA ARG A 87 -6.71 -3.40 -4.50
C ARG A 87 -6.50 -3.51 -3.00
N TYR A 88 -5.54 -2.72 -2.49
CA TYR A 88 -5.20 -2.75 -1.07
C TYR A 88 -5.31 -1.36 -0.50
N GLU A 89 -5.98 -1.24 0.64
CA GLU A 89 -6.05 0.02 1.36
C GLU A 89 -4.92 0.09 2.36
N ILE A 90 -4.22 1.21 2.37
CA ILE A 90 -3.09 1.40 3.26
C ILE A 90 -3.61 1.68 4.67
N GLN A 91 -3.19 0.86 5.63
CA GLN A 91 -3.60 1.01 7.01
C GLN A 91 -2.55 1.75 7.83
N TYR A 92 -1.29 1.56 7.48
CA TYR A 92 -0.21 2.14 8.25
C TYR A 92 1.02 2.31 7.37
N ILE A 93 1.70 3.40 7.55
CA ILE A 93 2.91 3.71 6.79
C ILE A 93 4.04 3.87 7.79
N ASN A 94 5.11 3.11 7.58
CA ASN A 94 6.26 3.15 8.46
C ASN A 94 7.51 3.50 7.67
N ASN A 95 8.10 4.62 7.99
CA ASN A 95 9.41 5.00 7.48
C ASN A 95 10.44 4.35 8.39
N VAL A 96 10.99 3.23 7.96
CA VAL A 96 11.81 2.38 8.82
C VAL A 96 12.98 3.19 9.37
N ASP A 97 13.07 3.23 10.70
CA ASP A 97 14.10 3.97 11.45
C ASP A 97 14.13 5.46 11.09
N GLU A 98 13.07 5.95 10.45
CA GLU A 98 13.00 7.34 9.99
C GLU A 98 14.22 7.74 9.18
N ALA A 99 14.79 6.77 8.47
CA ALA A 99 16.03 6.98 7.73
C ALA A 99 15.82 7.40 6.29
N ASN A 100 14.55 7.42 5.82
CA ASN A 100 14.24 7.78 4.43
C ASN A 100 14.91 6.86 3.42
N VAL A 101 15.04 5.60 3.77
CA VAL A 101 15.64 4.60 2.91
C VAL A 101 14.61 3.61 2.41
N VAL A 102 13.75 3.15 3.31
CA VAL A 102 12.76 2.14 3.03
C VAL A 102 11.44 2.55 3.66
N LEU A 103 10.37 2.31 2.95
CA LEU A 103 9.04 2.62 3.43
C LEU A 103 8.23 1.33 3.46
N GLU A 104 7.61 1.05 4.59
CA GLU A 104 6.74 -0.10 4.74
C GLU A 104 5.29 0.35 4.71
N LEU A 105 4.50 -0.29 3.86
CA LEU A 105 3.09 0.03 3.72
C LEU A 105 2.30 -1.19 4.15
N GLN A 106 1.67 -1.11 5.30
CA GLN A 106 0.80 -2.19 5.76
C GLN A 106 -0.59 -1.94 5.20
N ALA A 107 -1.08 -2.91 4.47
CA ALA A 107 -2.31 -2.72 3.72
C ALA A 107 -3.20 -3.93 3.84
N LYS A 108 -4.47 -3.70 3.59
CA LYS A 108 -5.49 -4.74 3.65
C LYS A 108 -6.19 -4.81 2.31
N GLU A 109 -6.35 -6.02 1.81
CA GLU A 109 -7.03 -6.22 0.53
C GLU A 109 -8.49 -5.83 0.65
N VAL A 110 -8.96 -5.08 -0.36
CA VAL A 110 -10.34 -4.65 -0.44
C VAL A 110 -11.02 -5.46 -1.52
N THR A 111 -12.09 -6.15 -1.17
CA THR A 111 -12.86 -6.91 -2.13
C THR A 111 -14.20 -6.23 -2.36
N HIS A 112 -14.54 -6.10 -3.63
CA HIS A 112 -15.82 -5.52 -4.02
C HIS A 112 -16.52 -6.42 -4.99
#